data_7d855512660dd78eb0dae5a8bbb0e461
#
_entry.id   7d855512660dd78eb0dae5a8bbb0e461
#
_cell.length_a   1.000
_cell.length_b   1.000
_cell.length_c   1.000
_cell.angle_alpha   90.00
_cell.angle_beta   90.00
_cell.angle_gamma   90.00
#
_symmetry.space_group_name_H-M   'P 1'
#
loop_
_entity.id
_entity.type
_entity.pdbx_description
1 polymer ?
#
loop_
_entity_poly.entity_id
_entity_poly.type
_entity_poly.pdbx_seq_one_letter_code
_entity_poly.pdbx_strand_id
1 'polypeptide(L)'
;MIRVCIAGNSGHAATVTRALPRLPQVEICGWCRAWPGEPMTEVLEDFAKLGLTPPEYPDYLTMIDALSPDVLVVDGLFCDHEEMTCQALARGIHVYCDKPLALTLTGLDRVREAAQSSTALLWAMQTARFDPWFYTAKQLIDAGEIGEIRLLTAQKSYRLGQRAP
;
A
#
# COMPACT_ATOMS: atom_id res chain seq x y z
N MET A 1 -19.29 -6.11 0.60
CA MET A 1 -18.33 -5.34 1.43
C MET A 1 -16.95 -5.81 1.03
N ILE A 2 -16.02 -4.90 0.76
CA ILE A 2 -14.62 -5.24 0.47
C ILE A 2 -13.86 -5.29 1.80
N ARG A 3 -13.31 -6.43 2.11
CA ARG A 3 -12.64 -6.71 3.39
C ARG A 3 -11.14 -6.43 3.25
N VAL A 4 -10.62 -5.51 4.05
CA VAL A 4 -9.23 -5.05 3.97
C VAL A 4 -8.51 -5.37 5.26
N CYS A 5 -7.32 -5.96 5.16
CA CYS A 5 -6.36 -6.10 6.25
C CYS A 5 -5.18 -5.15 6.05
N ILE A 6 -4.61 -4.65 7.17
CA ILE A 6 -3.46 -3.75 7.16
C ILE A 6 -2.28 -4.41 7.87
N ALA A 7 -1.14 -4.49 7.20
CA ALA A 7 0.10 -5.03 7.75
C ALA A 7 1.20 -3.94 7.74
N GLY A 8 1.45 -3.37 8.91
CA GLY A 8 2.43 -2.30 9.12
C GLY A 8 1.90 -0.88 8.90
N ASN A 9 2.72 0.09 9.31
CA ASN A 9 2.45 1.54 9.20
C ASN A 9 3.75 2.34 9.06
N SER A 10 4.66 1.85 8.22
CA SER A 10 5.97 2.50 8.01
C SER A 10 5.96 3.62 6.98
N GLY A 11 4.92 3.69 6.15
CA GLY A 11 4.86 4.60 5.01
C GLY A 11 3.49 5.24 4.79
N HIS A 12 2.61 4.60 4.04
CA HIS A 12 1.39 5.21 3.53
C HIS A 12 0.09 4.48 3.91
N ALA A 13 0.08 3.51 4.83
CA ALA A 13 -1.13 2.77 5.23
C ALA A 13 -2.25 3.71 5.69
N ALA A 14 -1.91 4.79 6.38
CA ALA A 14 -2.88 5.80 6.81
C ALA A 14 -3.63 6.50 5.65
N THR A 15 -3.14 6.41 4.41
CA THR A 15 -3.92 6.89 3.25
C THR A 15 -5.18 6.06 3.04
N VAL A 16 -5.14 4.78 3.37
CA VAL A 16 -6.28 3.87 3.28
C VAL A 16 -7.31 4.21 4.36
N THR A 17 -6.88 4.33 5.62
CA THR A 17 -7.80 4.65 6.73
C THR A 17 -8.48 6.01 6.53
N ARG A 18 -7.76 7.01 6.06
CA ARG A 18 -8.28 8.35 5.74
C ARG A 18 -9.26 8.37 4.57
N ALA A 19 -9.21 7.37 3.69
CA ALA A 19 -10.14 7.26 2.57
C ALA A 19 -11.48 6.61 2.95
N LEU A 20 -11.55 5.83 4.04
CA LEU A 20 -12.73 5.07 4.45
C LEU A 20 -14.04 5.87 4.49
N PRO A 21 -14.10 7.13 4.97
CA PRO A 21 -15.34 7.90 4.95
C PRO A 21 -15.95 8.11 3.55
N ARG A 22 -15.13 7.94 2.50
CA ARG A 22 -15.56 8.06 1.09
C ARG A 22 -15.79 6.69 0.44
N LEU A 23 -15.55 5.62 1.15
CA LEU A 23 -15.57 4.23 0.65
C LEU A 23 -16.49 3.36 1.53
N PRO A 24 -17.80 3.62 1.56
CA PRO A 24 -18.73 2.92 2.45
C PRO A 24 -18.81 1.41 2.20
N GLN A 25 -18.30 0.93 1.05
CA GLN A 25 -18.23 -0.49 0.71
C GLN A 25 -16.96 -1.19 1.26
N VAL A 26 -16.06 -0.46 1.92
CA VAL A 26 -14.79 -0.99 2.45
C VAL A 26 -14.88 -1.10 3.97
N GLU A 27 -14.41 -2.22 4.50
CA GLU A 27 -14.23 -2.43 5.94
C GLU A 27 -12.82 -2.90 6.26
N ILE A 28 -12.27 -2.43 7.38
CA ILE A 28 -11.03 -2.99 7.92
C ILE A 28 -11.39 -4.15 8.82
N CYS A 29 -11.00 -5.36 8.43
CA CYS A 29 -11.34 -6.57 9.16
C CYS A 29 -10.23 -7.05 10.11
N GLY A 30 -9.01 -6.53 9.99
CA GLY A 30 -7.89 -6.84 10.87
C GLY A 30 -6.65 -6.04 10.55
N TRP A 31 -5.71 -6.02 11.48
CA TRP A 31 -4.40 -5.41 11.28
C TRP A 31 -3.32 -6.13 12.08
N CYS A 32 -2.08 -5.97 11.65
CA CYS A 32 -0.92 -6.45 12.40
C CYS A 32 0.25 -5.46 12.28
N ARG A 33 1.20 -5.58 13.21
CA ARG A 33 2.48 -4.90 13.11
C ARG A 33 3.37 -5.63 12.12
N ALA A 34 4.21 -4.90 11.42
CA ALA A 34 5.23 -5.50 10.55
C ALA A 34 6.44 -6.00 11.34
N TRP A 35 6.73 -5.38 12.51
CA TRP A 35 7.76 -5.85 13.45
C TRP A 35 7.34 -5.60 14.90
N PRO A 36 7.92 -6.34 15.88
CA PRO A 36 7.62 -6.13 17.29
C PRO A 36 7.89 -4.69 17.74
N GLY A 37 6.89 -4.03 18.30
CA GLY A 37 6.99 -2.67 18.81
C GLY A 37 6.77 -1.56 17.76
N GLU A 38 6.38 -1.89 16.53
CA GLU A 38 5.96 -0.86 15.57
C GLU A 38 4.84 0.01 16.16
N PRO A 39 4.94 1.34 16.13
CA PRO A 39 4.00 2.21 16.85
C PRO A 39 2.58 2.22 16.30
N MET A 40 2.37 1.96 15.00
CA MET A 40 1.07 1.99 14.32
C MET A 40 0.24 3.28 14.56
N THR A 41 0.89 4.37 14.95
CA THR A 41 0.26 5.56 15.54
C THR A 41 -0.82 6.14 14.63
N GLU A 42 -0.50 6.41 13.36
CA GLU A 42 -1.46 7.07 12.45
C GLU A 42 -2.68 6.19 12.16
N VAL A 43 -2.48 4.90 11.95
CA VAL A 43 -3.56 3.94 11.68
C VAL A 43 -4.48 3.81 12.88
N LEU A 44 -3.91 3.69 14.10
CA LEU A 44 -4.70 3.55 15.33
C LEU A 44 -5.45 4.83 15.69
N GLU A 45 -4.84 6.00 15.48
CA GLU A 45 -5.54 7.28 15.63
C GLU A 45 -6.71 7.42 14.67
N ASP A 46 -6.54 7.00 13.42
CA ASP A 46 -7.61 7.04 12.43
C ASP A 46 -8.73 6.04 12.78
N PHE A 47 -8.39 4.84 13.27
CA PHE A 47 -9.40 3.91 13.79
C PHE A 47 -10.22 4.54 14.93
N ALA A 48 -9.54 5.17 15.89
CA ALA A 48 -10.22 5.84 16.99
C ALA A 48 -11.15 6.97 16.51
N LYS A 49 -10.71 7.80 15.58
CA LYS A 49 -11.51 8.90 14.98
C LYS A 49 -12.74 8.38 14.24
N LEU A 50 -12.64 7.19 13.63
CA LEU A 50 -13.70 6.58 12.85
C LEU A 50 -14.59 5.64 13.68
N GLY A 51 -14.30 5.44 14.97
CA GLY A 51 -15.01 4.51 15.84
C GLY A 51 -14.81 3.04 15.45
N LEU A 52 -13.68 2.70 14.82
CA LEU A 52 -13.34 1.35 14.38
C LEU A 52 -12.51 0.63 15.44
N THR A 53 -12.75 -0.65 15.61
CA THR A 53 -12.01 -1.52 16.55
C THR A 53 -11.66 -2.87 15.90
N PRO A 54 -10.98 -2.87 14.74
CA PRO A 54 -10.58 -4.12 14.11
C PRO A 54 -9.57 -4.87 14.99
N PRO A 55 -9.61 -6.22 15.03
CA PRO A 55 -8.70 -7.01 15.85
C PRO A 55 -7.24 -6.90 15.38
N GLU A 56 -6.31 -6.87 16.35
CA GLU A 56 -4.88 -7.02 16.12
C GLU A 56 -4.51 -8.50 15.99
N TYR A 57 -3.66 -8.83 15.04
CA TYR A 57 -3.11 -10.17 14.82
C TYR A 57 -1.61 -10.18 15.10
N PRO A 58 -1.04 -11.36 15.47
CA PRO A 58 0.39 -11.46 15.80
C PRO A 58 1.30 -11.22 14.59
N ASP A 59 0.83 -11.56 13.40
CA ASP A 59 1.54 -11.39 12.12
C ASP A 59 0.57 -11.42 10.94
N TYR A 60 1.07 -11.04 9.76
CA TYR A 60 0.24 -10.93 8.57
C TYR A 60 -0.22 -12.29 8.01
N LEU A 61 0.57 -13.35 8.14
CA LEU A 61 0.18 -14.69 7.66
C LEU A 61 -0.98 -15.23 8.48
N THR A 62 -0.86 -15.19 9.80
CA THR A 62 -1.95 -15.57 10.71
C THR A 62 -3.21 -14.76 10.42
N MET A 63 -3.08 -13.47 10.16
CA MET A 63 -4.19 -12.58 9.84
C MET A 63 -4.89 -12.96 8.54
N ILE A 64 -4.14 -13.08 7.44
CA ILE A 64 -4.74 -13.37 6.13
C ILE A 64 -5.29 -14.79 6.04
N ASP A 65 -4.67 -15.76 6.70
CA ASP A 65 -5.16 -17.13 6.75
C ASP A 65 -6.46 -17.26 7.58
N ALA A 66 -6.57 -16.50 8.68
CA ALA A 66 -7.78 -16.49 9.51
C ALA A 66 -8.94 -15.72 8.87
N LEU A 67 -8.67 -14.61 8.20
CA LEU A 67 -9.69 -13.69 7.74
C LEU A 67 -10.05 -13.85 6.26
N SER A 68 -9.15 -14.36 5.44
CA SER A 68 -9.28 -14.42 3.97
C SER A 68 -9.80 -13.10 3.42
N PRO A 69 -9.05 -11.98 3.60
CA PRO A 69 -9.51 -10.66 3.15
C PRO A 69 -9.50 -10.56 1.63
N ASP A 70 -10.24 -9.60 1.08
CA ASP A 70 -10.17 -9.28 -0.34
C ASP A 70 -8.86 -8.54 -0.69
N VAL A 71 -8.39 -7.68 0.23
CA VAL A 71 -7.20 -6.84 0.02
C VAL A 71 -6.29 -6.88 1.24
N LEU A 72 -4.99 -7.04 1.00
CA LEU A 72 -3.93 -6.78 1.97
C LEU A 72 -3.23 -5.47 1.65
N VAL A 73 -3.20 -4.55 2.61
CA VAL A 73 -2.34 -3.37 2.60
C VAL A 73 -0.99 -3.76 3.19
N VAL A 74 0.07 -3.66 2.41
CA VAL A 74 1.45 -3.98 2.81
C VAL A 74 2.20 -2.67 3.01
N ASP A 75 2.53 -2.37 4.28
CA ASP A 75 3.22 -1.13 4.67
C ASP A 75 4.25 -1.38 5.79
N GLY A 76 4.91 -2.51 5.71
CA GLY A 76 5.96 -2.94 6.62
C GLY A 76 7.34 -2.39 6.29
N LEU A 77 8.38 -3.09 6.73
CA LEU A 77 9.75 -2.80 6.33
C LEU A 77 9.93 -3.07 4.84
N PHE A 78 10.73 -2.26 4.17
CA PHE A 78 10.95 -2.38 2.73
C PHE A 78 11.49 -3.74 2.30
N CYS A 79 12.26 -4.42 3.18
CA CYS A 79 12.77 -5.76 2.92
C CYS A 79 11.69 -6.84 2.93
N ASP A 80 10.55 -6.60 3.57
CA ASP A 80 9.48 -7.58 3.73
C ASP A 80 8.38 -7.44 2.67
N HIS A 81 8.34 -6.30 1.94
CA HIS A 81 7.29 -6.00 0.96
C HIS A 81 7.17 -7.09 -0.12
N GLU A 82 8.30 -7.58 -0.63
CA GLU A 82 8.36 -8.62 -1.64
C GLU A 82 7.68 -9.91 -1.17
N GLU A 83 8.11 -10.42 -0.01
CA GLU A 83 7.59 -11.67 0.54
C GLU A 83 6.10 -11.55 0.88
N MET A 84 5.71 -10.49 1.58
CA MET A 84 4.31 -10.25 1.94
C MET A 84 3.40 -10.14 0.71
N THR A 85 3.88 -9.45 -0.33
CA THR A 85 3.17 -9.31 -1.60
C THR A 85 3.01 -10.67 -2.31
N CYS A 86 4.09 -11.45 -2.44
CA CYS A 86 4.04 -12.75 -3.08
C CYS A 86 3.11 -13.73 -2.34
N GLN A 87 3.16 -13.76 -1.00
CA GLN A 87 2.32 -14.62 -0.18
C GLN A 87 0.83 -14.28 -0.29
N ALA A 88 0.48 -12.99 -0.34
CA ALA A 88 -0.90 -12.57 -0.53
C ALA A 88 -1.42 -12.90 -1.93
N LEU A 89 -0.64 -12.61 -2.98
CA LEU A 89 -0.99 -12.94 -4.36
C LEU A 89 -1.17 -14.44 -4.59
N ALA A 90 -0.33 -15.28 -3.97
CA ALA A 90 -0.45 -16.74 -4.05
C ALA A 90 -1.76 -17.26 -3.43
N ARG A 91 -2.38 -16.51 -2.51
CA ARG A 91 -3.67 -16.80 -1.90
C ARG A 91 -4.86 -16.16 -2.62
N GLY A 92 -4.61 -15.49 -3.76
CA GLY A 92 -5.65 -14.78 -4.51
C GLY A 92 -6.12 -13.48 -3.83
N ILE A 93 -5.37 -12.96 -2.87
CA ILE A 93 -5.66 -11.72 -2.15
C ILE A 93 -5.08 -10.56 -2.94
N HIS A 94 -5.89 -9.54 -3.25
CA HIS A 94 -5.42 -8.31 -3.87
C HIS A 94 -4.43 -7.59 -2.95
N VAL A 95 -3.42 -6.96 -3.53
CA VAL A 95 -2.36 -6.30 -2.75
C VAL A 95 -2.27 -4.82 -3.09
N TYR A 96 -2.28 -4.00 -2.04
CA TYR A 96 -1.95 -2.59 -2.10
C TYR A 96 -0.67 -2.35 -1.28
N CYS A 97 0.48 -2.36 -1.95
CA CYS A 97 1.80 -2.35 -1.31
C CYS A 97 2.45 -0.96 -1.38
N ASP A 98 3.05 -0.52 -0.26
CA ASP A 98 3.88 0.68 -0.29
C ASP A 98 5.12 0.46 -1.17
N LYS A 99 5.68 1.57 -1.62
CA LYS A 99 6.92 1.56 -2.42
C LYS A 99 8.14 1.45 -1.47
N PRO A 100 9.21 0.80 -1.92
CA PRO A 100 9.35 0.01 -3.14
C PRO A 100 8.71 -1.38 -2.99
N LEU A 101 8.29 -2.00 -4.09
CA LEU A 101 7.75 -3.37 -4.09
C LEU A 101 8.81 -4.42 -3.77
N ALA A 102 10.07 -4.15 -4.11
CA ALA A 102 11.22 -4.98 -3.84
C ALA A 102 12.49 -4.12 -3.78
N LEU A 103 13.55 -4.64 -3.14
CA LEU A 103 14.84 -3.95 -3.02
C LEU A 103 15.86 -4.39 -4.07
N THR A 104 15.57 -5.48 -4.81
CA THR A 104 16.46 -6.03 -5.83
C THR A 104 15.69 -6.30 -7.12
N LEU A 105 16.41 -6.38 -8.25
CA LEU A 105 15.81 -6.75 -9.53
C LEU A 105 15.25 -8.17 -9.49
N THR A 106 15.97 -9.10 -8.88
CA THR A 106 15.48 -10.48 -8.70
C THR A 106 14.20 -10.54 -7.87
N GLY A 107 14.12 -9.74 -6.80
CA GLY A 107 12.91 -9.63 -6.00
C GLY A 107 11.75 -9.03 -6.81
N LEU A 108 12.02 -8.02 -7.63
CA LEU A 108 11.02 -7.44 -8.51
C LEU A 108 10.52 -8.45 -9.55
N ASP A 109 11.40 -9.30 -10.08
CA ASP A 109 11.01 -10.36 -11.00
C ASP A 109 10.11 -11.39 -10.31
N ARG A 110 10.41 -11.79 -9.07
CA ARG A 110 9.53 -12.67 -8.27
C ARG A 110 8.15 -12.05 -8.04
N VAL A 111 8.08 -10.78 -7.69
CA VAL A 111 6.80 -10.05 -7.53
C VAL A 111 6.02 -10.02 -8.86
N ARG A 112 6.72 -9.80 -9.98
CA ARG A 112 6.10 -9.80 -11.31
C ARG A 112 5.54 -11.18 -11.68
N GLU A 113 6.30 -12.24 -11.45
CA GLU A 113 5.86 -13.61 -11.69
C GLU A 113 4.66 -13.99 -10.82
N ALA A 114 4.68 -13.63 -9.53
CA ALA A 114 3.56 -13.85 -8.63
C ALA A 114 2.30 -13.12 -9.10
N ALA A 115 2.43 -11.86 -9.53
CA ALA A 115 1.31 -11.08 -10.04
C ALA A 115 0.76 -11.63 -11.37
N GLN A 116 1.63 -12.14 -12.27
CA GLN A 116 1.21 -12.75 -13.53
C GLN A 116 0.53 -14.11 -13.34
N SER A 117 0.91 -14.84 -12.29
CA SER A 117 0.38 -16.17 -11.97
C SER A 117 -0.89 -16.12 -11.12
N SER A 118 -1.27 -14.95 -10.62
CA SER A 118 -2.44 -14.74 -9.78
C SER A 118 -3.57 -14.08 -10.56
N THR A 119 -4.82 -14.34 -10.15
CA THR A 119 -5.99 -13.55 -10.58
C THR A 119 -6.18 -12.27 -9.74
N ALA A 120 -5.42 -12.15 -8.65
CA ALA A 120 -5.44 -10.98 -7.80
C ALA A 120 -4.70 -9.80 -8.43
N LEU A 121 -5.08 -8.59 -8.05
CA LEU A 121 -4.47 -7.35 -8.53
C LEU A 121 -3.37 -6.92 -7.55
N LEU A 122 -2.27 -6.43 -8.10
CA LEU A 122 -1.21 -5.76 -7.36
C LEU A 122 -1.19 -4.28 -7.71
N TRP A 123 -1.18 -3.44 -6.69
CA TRP A 123 -1.06 -1.99 -6.82
C TRP A 123 0.04 -1.45 -5.92
N ALA A 124 0.96 -0.66 -6.48
CA ALA A 124 1.96 0.07 -5.71
C ALA A 124 1.43 1.44 -5.26
N MET A 125 1.68 1.81 -4.01
CA MET A 125 1.28 3.11 -3.44
C MET A 125 2.13 4.26 -3.99
N GLN A 126 1.99 4.52 -5.28
CA GLN A 126 2.60 5.69 -5.95
C GLN A 126 1.69 6.90 -5.79
N THR A 127 1.57 7.41 -4.57
CA THR A 127 0.61 8.43 -4.18
C THR A 127 0.70 9.69 -5.04
N ALA A 128 1.92 10.12 -5.39
CA ALA A 128 2.13 11.29 -6.25
C ALA A 128 1.49 11.16 -7.65
N ARG A 129 1.26 9.94 -8.14
CA ARG A 129 0.58 9.71 -9.43
C ARG A 129 -0.84 10.30 -9.45
N PHE A 130 -1.49 10.35 -8.29
CA PHE A 130 -2.86 10.82 -8.12
C PHE A 130 -2.94 12.20 -7.48
N ASP A 131 -1.78 12.84 -7.23
CA ASP A 131 -1.74 14.25 -6.86
C ASP A 131 -2.39 15.08 -7.97
N PRO A 132 -3.34 15.98 -7.66
CA PRO A 132 -4.07 16.75 -8.67
C PRO A 132 -3.19 17.46 -9.69
N TRP A 133 -2.03 17.95 -9.28
CA TRP A 133 -1.08 18.64 -10.15
C TRP A 133 -0.47 17.70 -11.18
N PHE A 134 0.03 16.54 -10.74
CA PHE A 134 0.62 15.54 -11.64
C PHE A 134 -0.44 14.88 -12.51
N TYR A 135 -1.62 14.63 -11.96
CA TYR A 135 -2.74 14.09 -12.72
C TYR A 135 -3.18 15.04 -13.84
N THR A 136 -3.34 16.34 -13.54
CA THR A 136 -3.68 17.37 -14.53
C THR A 136 -2.59 17.51 -15.59
N ALA A 137 -1.32 17.56 -15.17
CA ALA A 137 -0.20 17.62 -16.11
C ALA A 137 -0.21 16.43 -17.08
N LYS A 138 -0.45 15.22 -16.56
CA LYS A 138 -0.59 14.02 -17.39
C LYS A 138 -1.73 14.14 -18.41
N GLN A 139 -2.89 14.65 -18.00
CA GLN A 139 -4.03 14.83 -18.90
C GLN A 139 -3.71 15.82 -20.02
N LEU A 140 -3.06 16.95 -19.73
CA LEU A 140 -2.66 17.95 -20.73
C LEU A 140 -1.63 17.38 -21.73
N ILE A 141 -0.69 16.57 -21.24
CA ILE A 141 0.28 15.85 -22.07
C ILE A 141 -0.44 14.88 -23.02
N ASP A 142 -1.32 14.04 -22.48
CA ASP A 142 -2.05 13.03 -23.26
C ASP A 142 -3.00 13.65 -24.31
N ALA A 143 -3.55 14.83 -24.00
CA ALA A 143 -4.35 15.60 -24.93
C ALA A 143 -3.53 16.34 -26.03
N GLY A 144 -2.20 16.30 -25.92
CA GLY A 144 -1.32 17.00 -26.89
C GLY A 144 -1.25 18.51 -26.71
N GLU A 145 -1.80 19.06 -25.62
CA GLU A 145 -1.90 20.51 -25.36
C GLU A 145 -0.55 21.22 -25.32
N ILE A 146 0.50 20.52 -24.95
CA ILE A 146 1.87 21.06 -24.88
C ILE A 146 2.80 20.47 -25.95
N GLY A 147 2.23 19.71 -26.89
CA GLY A 147 2.98 19.10 -28.00
C GLY A 147 3.91 17.97 -27.53
N GLU A 148 4.98 17.75 -28.30
CA GLU A 148 5.96 16.69 -28.00
C GLU A 148 6.85 17.06 -26.81
N ILE A 149 6.92 16.18 -25.80
CA ILE A 149 7.79 16.37 -24.64
C ILE A 149 9.25 16.22 -25.06
N ARG A 150 10.03 17.28 -24.95
CA ARG A 150 11.47 17.30 -25.25
C ARG A 150 12.34 17.23 -23.99
N LEU A 151 11.87 17.80 -22.89
CA LEU A 151 12.58 17.83 -21.63
C LEU A 151 11.56 17.79 -20.48
N LEU A 152 11.85 16.97 -19.48
CA LEU A 152 11.13 16.95 -18.21
C LEU A 152 12.13 17.12 -17.06
N THR A 153 11.88 18.11 -16.20
CA THR A 153 12.62 18.30 -14.96
C THR A 153 11.65 18.19 -13.78
N ALA A 154 11.97 17.34 -12.83
CA ALA A 154 11.19 17.20 -11.62
C ALA A 154 12.12 17.23 -10.40
N GLN A 155 11.68 17.94 -9.36
CA GLN A 155 12.40 18.01 -8.09
C GLN A 155 11.43 17.72 -6.96
N LYS A 156 11.84 16.82 -6.05
CA LYS A 156 11.16 16.56 -4.79
C LYS A 156 12.15 16.74 -3.65
N SER A 157 11.88 17.69 -2.78
CA SER A 157 12.73 17.98 -1.62
C SER A 157 11.92 17.89 -0.36
N TYR A 158 12.44 17.14 0.64
CA TYR A 158 11.83 17.03 1.97
C TYR A 158 12.91 16.79 3.02
N ARG A 159 12.59 17.16 4.26
CA ARG A 159 13.50 16.92 5.38
C ARG A 159 13.61 15.41 5.62
N LEU A 160 14.83 14.92 5.74
CA LEU A 160 15.07 13.56 6.23
C LEU A 160 14.67 13.50 7.70
N GLY A 161 13.68 12.68 8.03
CA GLY A 161 13.32 12.36 9.41
C GLY A 161 14.08 11.13 9.90
N GLN A 162 13.89 10.79 11.17
CA GLN A 162 14.26 9.47 11.68
C GLN A 162 13.34 8.44 10.99
N ARG A 163 13.95 7.42 10.40
CA ARG A 163 13.21 6.29 9.82
C ARG A 163 13.31 5.10 10.77
N ALA A 164 12.37 4.18 10.63
CA ALA A 164 12.48 2.87 11.25
C ALA A 164 13.83 2.20 10.89
N PRO A 165 14.36 1.33 11.73
CA PRO A 165 15.65 0.67 11.53
C PRO A 165 15.73 -0.12 10.24
#